data_3612ab1570224b43f3c31231a1a0b04d
#
_entry.id   3612ab1570224b43f3c31231a1a0b04d
#
_cell.length_a   1.000
_cell.length_b   1.000
_cell.length_c   1.000
_cell.angle_alpha   90.00
_cell.angle_beta   90.00
_cell.angle_gamma   90.00
#
_symmetry.space_group_name_H-M   'P 1'
#
loop_
_entity.id
_entity.type
_entity.pdbx_description
1 polymer ?
#
loop_
_entity_poly.entity_id
_entity_poly.type
_entity_poly.pdbx_seq_one_letter_code
_entity_poly.pdbx_strand_id
1 'polypeptide(L)'
;MNATTQNQRYALQELEKEALMGAQGEETFAREVRCIDLSNFAERKNDIAEQLWEAAVEIGFFQVSHHGIPLADIRQAFSMTEAFFDLPDEVKRQYPLAGNAGWESKAQVRPSTRTPDQKESYQITRPLMAGRWPSDRELPAFQQTMLGFESQCWQLGMKILSCFALKLGFPESFFTTAHDPQRDTY
;
A
#
# COMPACT_ATOMS: atom_id res chain seq x y z
N MET A 1 -0.46 32.72 -23.82
CA MET A 1 -1.15 31.43 -24.01
C MET A 1 -1.49 30.92 -22.62
N ASN A 2 -2.77 30.70 -22.35
CA ASN A 2 -3.26 30.40 -21.00
C ASN A 2 -2.83 29.00 -20.55
N ALA A 3 -2.40 28.86 -19.30
CA ALA A 3 -2.04 27.60 -18.66
C ALA A 3 -3.14 26.51 -18.81
N THR A 4 -4.41 26.92 -18.88
CA THR A 4 -5.58 26.07 -19.10
C THR A 4 -5.56 25.36 -20.47
N THR A 5 -5.07 26.03 -21.52
CA THR A 5 -5.00 25.46 -22.87
C THR A 5 -3.89 24.42 -23.00
N GLN A 6 -2.82 24.56 -22.20
CA GLN A 6 -1.70 23.63 -22.19
C GLN A 6 -2.08 22.32 -21.46
N ASN A 7 -2.82 22.40 -20.35
CA ASN A 7 -3.33 21.23 -19.64
C ASN A 7 -4.37 20.43 -20.43
N GLN A 8 -5.25 21.11 -21.18
CA GLN A 8 -6.21 20.43 -22.04
C GLN A 8 -5.54 19.68 -23.21
N ARG A 9 -4.46 20.23 -23.79
CA ARG A 9 -3.68 19.52 -24.82
C ARG A 9 -2.98 18.28 -24.29
N TYR A 10 -2.47 18.32 -23.07
CA TYR A 10 -1.85 17.16 -22.45
C TYR A 10 -2.83 16.03 -22.16
N ALA A 11 -4.01 16.37 -21.64
CA ALA A 11 -5.07 15.39 -21.36
C ALA A 11 -5.56 14.69 -22.64
N LEU A 12 -5.73 15.42 -23.74
CA LEU A 12 -6.15 14.84 -25.03
C LEU A 12 -5.10 13.90 -25.62
N GLN A 13 -3.80 14.25 -25.56
CA GLN A 13 -2.74 13.37 -26.05
C GLN A 13 -2.57 12.11 -25.21
N GLU A 14 -2.85 12.18 -23.93
CA GLU A 14 -2.81 11.02 -23.03
C GLU A 14 -3.97 10.08 -23.35
N LEU A 15 -5.18 10.59 -23.51
CA LEU A 15 -6.35 9.81 -23.89
C LEU A 15 -6.21 9.14 -25.27
N GLU A 16 -5.65 9.85 -26.26
CA GLU A 16 -5.38 9.28 -27.57
C GLU A 16 -4.35 8.14 -27.51
N LYS A 17 -3.34 8.25 -26.65
CA LYS A 17 -2.33 7.21 -26.46
C LYS A 17 -2.87 6.04 -25.65
N GLU A 18 -3.68 6.29 -24.64
CA GLU A 18 -4.35 5.24 -23.85
C GLU A 18 -5.33 4.45 -24.73
N ALA A 19 -6.04 5.10 -25.66
CA ALA A 19 -6.90 4.40 -26.63
C ALA A 19 -6.11 3.44 -27.54
N LEU A 20 -4.83 3.71 -27.77
CA LEU A 20 -3.94 2.84 -28.57
C LEU A 20 -3.28 1.72 -27.73
N MET A 21 -3.31 1.80 -26.41
CA MET A 21 -2.61 0.88 -25.52
C MET A 21 -3.45 -0.32 -25.04
N GLY A 22 -4.71 -0.41 -25.40
CA GLY A 22 -5.57 -1.53 -25.06
C GLY A 22 -7.06 -1.17 -25.09
N ALA A 23 -7.91 -2.18 -25.17
CA ALA A 23 -9.35 -2.00 -25.11
C ALA A 23 -9.76 -1.41 -23.75
N GLN A 24 -10.71 -0.49 -23.76
CA GLN A 24 -11.43 -0.12 -22.55
C GLN A 24 -12.07 -1.41 -22.00
N GLY A 25 -11.71 -1.78 -20.76
CA GLY A 25 -12.33 -2.89 -20.10
C GLY A 25 -13.82 -2.59 -19.91
N GLU A 26 -14.68 -3.32 -20.59
CA GLU A 26 -16.11 -3.33 -20.26
C GLU A 26 -16.34 -4.31 -19.14
N GLU A 27 -16.87 -3.81 -18.03
CA GLU A 27 -17.32 -4.70 -16.97
C GLU A 27 -18.72 -5.22 -17.35
N THR A 28 -18.75 -6.47 -17.83
CA THR A 28 -20.00 -7.14 -18.26
C THR A 28 -20.83 -7.66 -17.08
N PHE A 29 -20.28 -7.69 -15.88
CA PHE A 29 -20.95 -8.17 -14.66
C PHE A 29 -20.66 -7.20 -13.50
N ALA A 30 -21.70 -6.89 -12.72
CA ALA A 30 -21.55 -6.17 -11.46
C ALA A 30 -20.71 -7.00 -10.50
N ARG A 31 -19.43 -6.68 -10.35
CA ARG A 31 -18.54 -7.32 -9.39
C ARG A 31 -18.47 -6.47 -8.13
N GLU A 32 -18.66 -7.08 -6.99
CA GLU A 32 -18.55 -6.43 -5.70
C GLU A 32 -17.27 -6.87 -5.00
N VAL A 33 -16.48 -5.89 -4.53
CA VAL A 33 -15.32 -6.16 -3.67
C VAL A 33 -15.85 -6.59 -2.30
N ARG A 34 -15.73 -7.88 -2.00
CA ARG A 34 -16.26 -8.46 -0.75
C ARG A 34 -15.56 -7.90 0.47
N CYS A 35 -16.32 -7.62 1.52
CA CYS A 35 -15.81 -7.30 2.85
C CYS A 35 -15.91 -8.55 3.74
N ILE A 36 -14.78 -9.11 4.12
CA ILE A 36 -14.68 -10.38 4.86
C ILE A 36 -14.51 -10.06 6.34
N ASP A 37 -15.41 -10.58 7.17
CA ASP A 37 -15.38 -10.43 8.61
C ASP A 37 -14.41 -11.42 9.25
N LEU A 38 -13.37 -10.90 9.89
CA LEU A 38 -12.34 -11.69 10.57
C LEU A 38 -12.63 -11.93 12.07
N SER A 39 -13.85 -11.62 12.55
CA SER A 39 -14.23 -11.93 13.93
C SER A 39 -14.16 -13.44 14.21
N ASN A 40 -13.80 -13.81 15.44
CA ASN A 40 -13.64 -15.20 15.86
C ASN A 40 -12.75 -16.01 14.91
N PHE A 41 -11.61 -15.39 14.53
CA PHE A 41 -10.72 -15.92 13.48
C PHE A 41 -10.29 -17.37 13.74
N ALA A 42 -9.98 -17.73 14.98
CA ALA A 42 -9.50 -19.08 15.31
C ALA A 42 -10.55 -20.15 15.03
N GLU A 43 -11.80 -19.89 15.42
CA GLU A 43 -12.92 -20.82 15.24
C GLU A 43 -13.43 -20.87 13.81
N ARG A 44 -13.37 -19.72 13.11
CA ARG A 44 -13.89 -19.57 11.74
C ARG A 44 -12.83 -19.64 10.65
N LYS A 45 -11.62 -20.05 11.00
CA LYS A 45 -10.47 -19.96 10.08
C LYS A 45 -10.73 -20.60 8.71
N ASN A 46 -11.35 -21.77 8.67
CA ASN A 46 -11.64 -22.45 7.41
C ASN A 46 -12.68 -21.71 6.57
N ASP A 47 -13.73 -21.17 7.20
CA ASP A 47 -14.75 -20.35 6.55
C ASP A 47 -14.14 -19.04 6.01
N ILE A 48 -13.33 -18.39 6.81
CA ILE A 48 -12.62 -17.16 6.40
C ILE A 48 -11.65 -17.47 5.24
N ALA A 49 -10.92 -18.58 5.30
CA ALA A 49 -10.02 -18.99 4.23
C ALA A 49 -10.77 -19.24 2.90
N GLU A 50 -11.97 -19.82 2.96
CA GLU A 50 -12.83 -19.99 1.78
C GLU A 50 -13.22 -18.63 1.18
N GLN A 51 -13.74 -17.72 2.00
CA GLN A 51 -14.17 -16.39 1.55
C GLN A 51 -13.01 -15.57 0.96
N LEU A 52 -11.82 -15.61 1.59
CA LEU A 52 -10.62 -14.96 1.07
C LEU A 52 -10.19 -15.55 -0.29
N TRP A 53 -10.24 -16.87 -0.41
CA TRP A 53 -9.90 -17.57 -1.64
C TRP A 53 -10.85 -17.23 -2.78
N GLU A 54 -12.15 -17.31 -2.55
CA GLU A 54 -13.16 -16.96 -3.55
C GLU A 54 -12.99 -15.52 -4.02
N ALA A 55 -12.86 -14.56 -3.08
CA ALA A 55 -12.66 -13.15 -3.44
C ALA A 55 -11.38 -12.91 -4.25
N ALA A 56 -10.29 -13.61 -3.90
CA ALA A 56 -9.02 -13.51 -4.62
C ALA A 56 -9.10 -14.10 -6.04
N VAL A 57 -9.82 -15.20 -6.24
CA VAL A 57 -9.98 -15.86 -7.56
C VAL A 57 -10.96 -15.08 -8.45
N GLU A 58 -12.06 -14.57 -7.88
CA GLU A 58 -13.10 -13.90 -8.66
C GLU A 58 -12.71 -12.48 -9.10
N ILE A 59 -12.10 -11.70 -8.21
CA ILE A 59 -11.82 -10.27 -8.42
C ILE A 59 -10.33 -9.95 -8.24
N GLY A 60 -9.64 -10.66 -7.35
CA GLY A 60 -8.26 -10.36 -6.95
C GLY A 60 -8.14 -9.33 -5.83
N PHE A 61 -9.26 -8.81 -5.32
CA PHE A 61 -9.32 -7.81 -4.25
C PHE A 61 -10.40 -8.16 -3.22
N PHE A 62 -10.15 -7.83 -1.97
CA PHE A 62 -11.10 -7.93 -0.88
C PHE A 62 -10.84 -6.85 0.18
N GLN A 63 -11.83 -6.57 0.98
CA GLN A 63 -11.72 -5.79 2.18
C GLN A 63 -11.85 -6.70 3.41
N VAL A 64 -11.34 -6.28 4.55
CA VAL A 64 -11.48 -7.02 5.81
C VAL A 64 -12.04 -6.13 6.90
N SER A 65 -12.93 -6.68 7.70
CA SER A 65 -13.45 -6.06 8.91
C SER A 65 -13.09 -6.88 10.15
N HIS A 66 -13.23 -6.29 11.35
CA HIS A 66 -12.86 -6.93 12.62
C HIS A 66 -11.43 -7.52 12.62
N HIS A 67 -10.53 -6.86 11.90
CA HIS A 67 -9.14 -7.28 11.68
C HIS A 67 -8.24 -7.14 12.92
N GLY A 68 -8.74 -6.52 14.00
CA GLY A 68 -8.05 -6.39 15.27
C GLY A 68 -7.11 -5.19 15.40
N ILE A 69 -6.90 -4.40 14.35
CA ILE A 69 -6.14 -3.14 14.42
C ILE A 69 -7.07 -2.06 14.96
N PRO A 70 -6.73 -1.38 16.08
CA PRO A 70 -7.56 -0.31 16.63
C PRO A 70 -7.74 0.84 15.63
N LEU A 71 -8.96 1.34 15.49
CA LEU A 71 -9.24 2.47 14.59
C LEU A 71 -8.44 3.73 14.99
N ALA A 72 -8.14 3.89 16.27
CA ALA A 72 -7.31 4.98 16.75
C ALA A 72 -5.89 4.92 16.16
N ASP A 73 -5.29 3.74 16.10
CA ASP A 73 -3.94 3.54 15.56
C ASP A 73 -3.90 3.79 14.04
N ILE A 74 -4.95 3.33 13.34
CA ILE A 74 -5.12 3.62 11.91
C ILE A 74 -5.19 5.13 11.68
N ARG A 75 -6.04 5.84 12.41
CA ARG A 75 -6.20 7.30 12.29
C ARG A 75 -4.90 8.02 12.62
N GLN A 76 -4.19 7.58 13.65
CA GLN A 76 -2.92 8.16 14.04
C GLN A 76 -1.85 7.96 12.95
N ALA A 77 -1.76 6.78 12.35
CA ALA A 77 -0.85 6.52 11.25
C ALA A 77 -1.14 7.42 10.04
N PHE A 78 -2.42 7.58 9.67
CA PHE A 78 -2.83 8.50 8.60
C PHE A 78 -2.50 9.95 8.92
N SER A 79 -2.79 10.41 10.14
CA SER A 79 -2.46 11.78 10.56
C SER A 79 -0.95 12.05 10.56
N MET A 80 -0.14 11.06 10.97
CA MET A 80 1.32 11.17 10.89
C MET A 80 1.83 11.16 9.46
N THR A 81 1.20 10.42 8.58
CA THR A 81 1.52 10.40 7.15
C THR A 81 1.21 11.76 6.52
N GLU A 82 0.05 12.34 6.79
CA GLU A 82 -0.32 13.68 6.36
C GLU A 82 0.71 14.72 6.86
N ALA A 83 1.01 14.69 8.16
CA ALA A 83 1.99 15.59 8.75
C ALA A 83 3.40 15.47 8.14
N PHE A 84 3.81 14.27 7.72
CA PHE A 84 5.08 14.08 7.00
C PHE A 84 5.05 14.74 5.62
N PHE A 85 3.98 14.54 4.85
CA PHE A 85 3.88 15.11 3.50
C PHE A 85 3.69 16.64 3.53
N ASP A 86 3.15 17.19 4.61
CA ASP A 86 3.04 18.64 4.84
C ASP A 86 4.38 19.29 5.26
N LEU A 87 5.41 18.51 5.59
CA LEU A 87 6.73 19.07 5.86
C LEU A 87 7.27 19.81 4.62
N PRO A 88 8.08 20.88 4.82
CA PRO A 88 8.76 21.53 3.71
C PRO A 88 9.62 20.55 2.91
N ASP A 89 9.67 20.73 1.60
CA ASP A 89 10.47 19.88 0.71
C ASP A 89 11.95 19.82 1.11
N GLU A 90 12.49 20.89 1.67
CA GLU A 90 13.88 20.97 2.16
C GLU A 90 14.13 19.98 3.30
N VAL A 91 13.12 19.70 4.12
CA VAL A 91 13.18 18.71 5.20
C VAL A 91 13.07 17.31 4.61
N LYS A 92 12.06 17.07 3.77
CA LYS A 92 11.84 15.75 3.14
C LYS A 92 13.03 15.29 2.29
N ARG A 93 13.71 16.22 1.60
CA ARG A 93 14.92 15.93 0.80
C ARG A 93 16.11 15.42 1.61
N GLN A 94 16.10 15.56 2.92
CA GLN A 94 17.15 14.99 3.79
C GLN A 94 17.04 13.46 3.89
N TYR A 95 15.90 12.90 3.50
CA TYR A 95 15.57 11.47 3.57
C TYR A 95 15.32 10.87 2.16
N PRO A 96 16.26 11.01 1.21
CA PRO A 96 16.02 10.64 -0.19
C PRO A 96 15.83 9.13 -0.33
N LEU A 97 14.98 8.75 -1.31
CA LEU A 97 14.76 7.35 -1.64
C LEU A 97 16.04 6.69 -2.14
N ALA A 98 16.45 5.60 -1.50
CA ALA A 98 17.47 4.70 -1.99
C ALA A 98 17.19 3.27 -1.49
N GLY A 99 17.22 2.30 -2.41
CA GLY A 99 16.97 0.90 -2.09
C GLY A 99 15.58 0.61 -1.52
N ASN A 100 14.54 1.27 -2.01
CA ASN A 100 13.16 1.21 -1.51
C ASN A 100 12.96 1.74 -0.07
N ALA A 101 13.80 2.68 0.39
CA ALA A 101 13.63 3.35 1.67
C ALA A 101 13.85 4.85 1.52
N GLY A 102 12.95 5.68 2.10
CA GLY A 102 13.02 7.12 2.06
C GLY A 102 11.99 7.79 1.15
N TRP A 103 12.16 9.07 0.91
CA TRP A 103 11.24 9.95 0.20
C TRP A 103 11.64 10.20 -1.26
N GLU A 104 10.66 10.20 -2.14
CA GLU A 104 10.77 10.66 -3.53
C GLU A 104 9.59 11.56 -3.90
N SER A 105 9.81 12.47 -4.83
CA SER A 105 8.76 13.29 -5.41
C SER A 105 8.95 13.38 -6.92
N LYS A 106 7.88 13.13 -7.67
CA LYS A 106 7.84 13.24 -9.14
C LYS A 106 8.93 12.44 -9.86
N ALA A 107 9.40 11.35 -9.24
CA ALA A 107 10.51 10.54 -9.75
C ALA A 107 10.11 9.62 -10.91
N GLN A 108 8.86 9.18 -10.93
CA GLN A 108 8.35 8.30 -11.98
C GLN A 108 7.88 9.12 -13.18
N VAL A 109 8.39 8.78 -14.36
CA VAL A 109 8.02 9.45 -15.60
C VAL A 109 7.22 8.49 -16.46
N ARG A 110 6.01 8.90 -16.86
CA ARG A 110 5.17 8.11 -17.77
C ARG A 110 5.84 8.01 -19.14
N PRO A 111 6.11 6.80 -19.65
CA PRO A 111 6.78 6.64 -20.94
C PRO A 111 5.99 7.27 -22.11
N SER A 112 4.66 7.24 -22.04
CA SER A 112 3.76 7.73 -23.08
C SER A 112 3.80 9.24 -23.25
N THR A 113 3.81 9.99 -22.15
CA THR A 113 3.75 11.47 -22.15
C THR A 113 5.06 12.14 -21.84
N ARG A 114 6.04 11.41 -21.30
CA ARG A 114 7.31 11.92 -20.76
C ARG A 114 7.12 12.97 -19.67
N THR A 115 5.95 12.92 -18.99
CA THR A 115 5.66 13.79 -17.86
C THR A 115 5.88 13.02 -16.55
N PRO A 116 6.45 13.66 -15.51
CA PRO A 116 6.55 13.03 -14.20
C PRO A 116 5.16 12.90 -13.57
N ASP A 117 4.95 11.79 -12.87
CA ASP A 117 3.78 11.62 -12.02
C ASP A 117 3.75 12.71 -10.94
N GLN A 118 2.58 13.32 -10.75
CA GLN A 118 2.39 14.36 -9.74
C GLN A 118 2.12 13.73 -8.38
N LYS A 119 3.03 12.86 -7.95
CA LYS A 119 2.96 12.20 -6.64
C LYS A 119 4.29 12.33 -5.91
N GLU A 120 4.22 12.24 -4.61
CA GLU A 120 5.35 11.95 -3.75
C GLU A 120 5.07 10.67 -2.94
N SER A 121 6.11 10.00 -2.53
CA SER A 121 6.02 8.79 -1.73
C SER A 121 7.13 8.73 -0.69
N TYR A 122 6.86 8.09 0.44
CA TYR A 122 7.84 7.77 1.45
C TYR A 122 7.75 6.29 1.77
N GLN A 123 8.83 5.57 1.46
CA GLN A 123 8.88 4.11 1.61
C GLN A 123 9.58 3.72 2.90
N ILE A 124 8.94 2.85 3.67
CA ILE A 124 9.48 2.31 4.90
C ILE A 124 9.86 0.85 4.68
N THR A 125 11.16 0.60 4.55
CA THR A 125 11.73 -0.73 4.45
C THR A 125 12.64 -0.95 5.64
N ARG A 126 12.15 -1.65 6.67
CA ARG A 126 12.78 -1.72 8.01
C ARG A 126 14.30 -1.88 8.00
N PRO A 127 14.88 -2.85 7.29
CA PRO A 127 16.33 -3.04 7.31
C PRO A 127 17.13 -1.87 6.75
N LEU A 128 16.49 -1.00 5.95
CA LEU A 128 17.13 0.07 5.20
C LEU A 128 16.85 1.47 5.76
N MET A 129 16.10 1.55 6.86
CA MET A 129 15.63 2.84 7.41
C MET A 129 16.64 3.57 8.28
N ALA A 130 17.84 3.05 8.51
CA ALA A 130 18.86 3.75 9.29
C ALA A 130 19.20 5.11 8.67
N GLY A 131 19.05 6.19 9.45
CA GLY A 131 19.29 7.56 9.00
C GLY A 131 18.27 8.14 8.01
N ARG A 132 17.12 7.47 7.84
CA ARG A 132 16.06 7.90 6.89
C ARG A 132 14.78 8.33 7.59
N TRP A 133 14.71 8.26 8.87
CA TRP A 133 13.59 8.73 9.67
C TRP A 133 13.72 10.22 9.95
N PRO A 134 12.63 11.00 9.82
CA PRO A 134 12.59 12.35 10.36
C PRO A 134 12.96 12.34 11.85
N SER A 135 13.71 13.34 12.27
CA SER A 135 14.04 13.50 13.69
C SER A 135 12.79 13.87 14.51
N ASP A 136 12.80 13.58 15.81
CA ASP A 136 11.70 14.00 16.71
C ASP A 136 11.52 15.51 16.81
N ARG A 137 12.51 16.32 16.36
CA ARG A 137 12.36 17.78 16.27
C ARG A 137 11.55 18.20 15.05
N GLU A 138 11.62 17.42 13.98
CA GLU A 138 10.91 17.68 12.72
C GLU A 138 9.51 17.07 12.74
N LEU A 139 9.40 15.84 13.21
CA LEU A 139 8.13 15.13 13.30
C LEU A 139 8.13 14.17 14.51
N PRO A 140 7.71 14.66 15.68
CA PRO A 140 7.72 13.87 16.93
C PRO A 140 6.90 12.58 16.81
N ALA A 141 7.45 11.47 17.33
CA ALA A 141 6.83 10.15 17.39
C ALA A 141 6.48 9.51 16.03
N PHE A 142 6.89 10.09 14.90
CA PHE A 142 6.59 9.53 13.56
C PHE A 142 7.10 8.09 13.42
N GLN A 143 8.39 7.88 13.65
CA GLN A 143 8.99 6.54 13.55
C GLN A 143 8.27 5.52 14.42
N GLN A 144 8.01 5.84 15.68
CA GLN A 144 7.35 4.93 16.62
C GLN A 144 5.94 4.57 16.15
N THR A 145 5.18 5.56 15.71
CA THR A 145 3.80 5.37 15.21
C THR A 145 3.78 4.49 13.97
N MET A 146 4.64 4.79 12.99
CA MET A 146 4.66 4.05 11.72
C MET A 146 5.11 2.60 11.92
N LEU A 147 6.14 2.35 12.73
CA LEU A 147 6.60 0.99 13.02
C LEU A 147 5.57 0.20 13.84
N GLY A 148 4.88 0.85 14.78
CA GLY A 148 3.79 0.22 15.54
C GLY A 148 2.62 -0.20 14.65
N PHE A 149 2.19 0.69 13.75
CA PHE A 149 1.12 0.41 12.81
C PHE A 149 1.52 -0.68 11.79
N GLU A 150 2.72 -0.59 11.24
CA GLU A 150 3.26 -1.57 10.30
C GLU A 150 3.34 -2.97 10.94
N SER A 151 3.76 -3.08 12.21
CA SER A 151 3.79 -4.35 12.93
C SER A 151 2.40 -4.99 13.06
N GLN A 152 1.35 -4.19 13.27
CA GLN A 152 -0.04 -4.68 13.33
C GLN A 152 -0.51 -5.15 11.94
N CYS A 153 -0.18 -4.40 10.89
CA CYS A 153 -0.48 -4.78 9.50
C CYS A 153 0.25 -6.09 9.12
N TRP A 154 1.50 -6.23 9.53
CA TRP A 154 2.27 -7.47 9.34
C TRP A 154 1.57 -8.67 9.98
N GLN A 155 1.18 -8.57 11.24
CA GLN A 155 0.48 -9.65 11.93
C GLN A 155 -0.84 -10.03 11.24
N LEU A 156 -1.58 -9.05 10.75
CA LEU A 156 -2.78 -9.28 9.95
C LEU A 156 -2.44 -9.99 8.64
N GLY A 157 -1.41 -9.55 7.94
CA GLY A 157 -0.91 -10.19 6.72
C GLY A 157 -0.53 -11.66 6.93
N MET A 158 0.15 -11.97 8.03
CA MET A 158 0.50 -13.36 8.38
C MET A 158 -0.73 -14.24 8.60
N LYS A 159 -1.79 -13.71 9.26
CA LYS A 159 -3.07 -14.44 9.40
C LYS A 159 -3.70 -14.74 8.03
N ILE A 160 -3.74 -13.75 7.14
CA ILE A 160 -4.29 -13.92 5.78
C ILE A 160 -3.47 -14.94 4.99
N LEU A 161 -2.15 -14.85 5.03
CA LEU A 161 -1.26 -15.81 4.35
C LEU A 161 -1.44 -17.24 4.86
N SER A 162 -1.71 -17.44 6.16
CA SER A 162 -2.02 -18.77 6.68
C SER A 162 -3.32 -19.34 6.10
N CYS A 163 -4.33 -18.51 5.82
CA CYS A 163 -5.55 -18.92 5.15
C CYS A 163 -5.29 -19.36 3.69
N PHE A 164 -4.48 -18.61 2.95
CA PHE A 164 -4.11 -18.99 1.59
C PHE A 164 -3.28 -20.28 1.56
N ALA A 165 -2.39 -20.51 2.53
CA ALA A 165 -1.65 -21.76 2.63
C ALA A 165 -2.60 -22.95 2.76
N LEU A 166 -3.60 -22.87 3.64
CA LEU A 166 -4.62 -23.91 3.82
C LEU A 166 -5.39 -24.17 2.51
N LYS A 167 -5.82 -23.15 1.79
CA LYS A 167 -6.57 -23.31 0.54
C LYS A 167 -5.74 -23.92 -0.58
N LEU A 168 -4.43 -23.73 -0.56
CA LEU A 168 -3.49 -24.35 -1.49
C LEU A 168 -3.05 -25.76 -1.07
N GLY A 169 -3.53 -26.26 0.06
CA GLY A 169 -3.17 -27.59 0.58
C GLY A 169 -1.79 -27.64 1.22
N PHE A 170 -1.21 -26.50 1.59
CA PHE A 170 0.05 -26.41 2.31
C PHE A 170 -0.16 -26.35 3.84
N PRO A 171 0.89 -26.65 4.63
CA PRO A 171 0.87 -26.34 6.06
C PRO A 171 0.60 -24.86 6.30
N GLU A 172 -0.14 -24.49 7.35
CA GLU A 172 -0.49 -23.09 7.67
C GLU A 172 0.73 -22.16 7.73
N SER A 173 1.85 -22.67 8.19
CA SER A 173 3.08 -21.90 8.31
C SER A 173 3.87 -21.77 7.00
N PHE A 174 3.43 -22.35 5.90
CA PHE A 174 4.22 -22.45 4.66
C PHE A 174 4.72 -21.09 4.18
N PHE A 175 3.82 -20.12 4.07
CA PHE A 175 4.22 -18.76 3.67
C PHE A 175 4.83 -17.98 4.84
N THR A 176 4.28 -18.11 6.04
CA THR A 176 4.70 -17.28 7.18
C THR A 176 6.13 -17.61 7.66
N THR A 177 6.63 -18.83 7.50
CA THR A 177 8.02 -19.18 7.82
C THR A 177 9.02 -18.59 6.83
N ALA A 178 8.61 -18.26 5.63
CA ALA A 178 9.47 -17.60 4.64
C ALA A 178 9.62 -16.11 4.89
N HIS A 179 8.74 -15.51 5.69
CA HIS A 179 8.70 -14.08 5.97
C HIS A 179 9.39 -13.76 7.31
N ASP A 180 10.40 -12.91 7.23
CA ASP A 180 11.15 -12.44 8.40
C ASP A 180 11.06 -10.90 8.47
N PRO A 181 10.38 -10.34 9.50
CA PRO A 181 10.20 -8.91 9.61
C PRO A 181 11.48 -8.10 9.72
N GLN A 182 12.63 -8.73 9.97
CA GLN A 182 13.94 -8.07 10.02
C GLN A 182 14.69 -8.12 8.70
N ARG A 183 14.36 -9.06 7.81
CA ARG A 183 15.02 -9.25 6.51
C ARG A 183 14.17 -8.83 5.34
N ASP A 184 12.86 -8.97 5.48
CA ASP A 184 11.97 -8.75 4.34
C ASP A 184 11.89 -7.27 3.98
N THR A 185 12.13 -7.02 2.72
CA THR A 185 11.92 -5.73 2.07
C THR A 185 10.61 -5.81 1.30
N TYR A 186 9.71 -4.91 1.57
CA TYR A 186 8.40 -4.83 0.90
C TYR A 186 8.45 -3.90 -0.29
#